data_0e22876e695bc30dfdaae9c69d9db37c
#
_entry.id   0e22876e695bc30dfdaae9c69d9db37c
#
_cell.length_a   1.000
_cell.length_b   1.000
_cell.length_c   1.000
_cell.angle_alpha   90.00
_cell.angle_beta   90.00
_cell.angle_gamma   90.00
#
_symmetry.space_group_name_H-M   'P 1'
#
loop_
_entity.id
_entity.type
_entity.pdbx_description
1 polymer ?
#
loop_
_entity_poly.entity_id
_entity_poly.type
_entity_poly.pdbx_seq_one_letter_code
_entity_poly.pdbx_strand_id
1 'polypeptide(L)'
;MNKTIISIAFFVIACIAVVSCVSCYFSYNNKEVALREQAEAQRGKVEGIHDAMWKIISQKAQVSQDYRASFDSIYTHIIAGRYSQGDGALMKWITESNPNFDTSLYKDVMDAIESERTNFRHAQERMIDIKRQHSTLCKTYPGKWFISNTSEIEYTVISSSYSKEVMQTGTDDNVTLYK
;
A
#
# COMPACT_ATOMS: atom_id res chain seq x y z
N MET A 1 12.15 26.36 55.81
CA MET A 1 12.73 25.51 54.74
C MET A 1 13.90 26.31 54.13
N ASN A 2 15.12 25.79 54.14
CA ASN A 2 16.31 26.55 53.74
C ASN A 2 16.27 26.92 52.26
N LYS A 3 16.51 28.17 51.92
CA LYS A 3 16.51 28.66 50.50
C LYS A 3 17.43 27.83 49.59
N THR A 4 18.52 27.29 50.12
CA THR A 4 19.44 26.38 49.42
C THR A 4 18.79 25.05 49.03
N ILE A 5 17.98 24.46 49.92
CA ILE A 5 17.28 23.18 49.62
C ILE A 5 16.23 23.39 48.49
N ILE A 6 15.52 24.52 48.53
CA ILE A 6 14.55 24.87 47.49
C ILE A 6 15.26 25.08 46.12
N SER A 7 16.41 25.74 46.12
CA SER A 7 17.18 25.97 44.91
C SER A 7 17.72 24.65 44.28
N ILE A 8 18.21 23.73 45.15
CA ILE A 8 18.68 22.43 44.70
C ILE A 8 17.52 21.58 44.14
N ALA A 9 16.37 21.58 44.83
CA ALA A 9 15.19 20.87 44.33
C ALA A 9 14.71 21.40 43.00
N PHE A 10 14.69 22.73 42.81
CA PHE A 10 14.31 23.35 41.54
C PHE A 10 15.28 22.97 40.42
N PHE A 11 16.58 22.99 40.69
CA PHE A 11 17.61 22.58 39.74
C PHE A 11 17.46 21.12 39.30
N VAL A 12 17.19 20.21 40.24
CA VAL A 12 16.96 18.79 39.95
C VAL A 12 15.72 18.60 39.06
N ILE A 13 14.63 19.29 39.38
CA ILE A 13 13.41 19.25 38.58
C ILE A 13 13.67 19.78 37.14
N ALA A 14 14.42 20.87 37.00
CA ALA A 14 14.79 21.41 35.71
C ALA A 14 15.63 20.41 34.87
N CYS A 15 16.60 19.75 35.49
CA CYS A 15 17.40 18.71 34.85
C CYS A 15 16.53 17.53 34.35
N ILE A 16 15.61 17.05 35.20
CA ILE A 16 14.66 15.97 34.81
C ILE A 16 13.80 16.41 33.63
N ALA A 17 13.29 17.63 33.62
CA ALA A 17 12.49 18.18 32.54
C ALA A 17 13.29 18.21 31.21
N VAL A 18 14.53 18.66 31.25
CA VAL A 18 15.41 18.70 30.05
C VAL A 18 15.66 17.28 29.54
N VAL A 19 16.02 16.33 30.40
CA VAL A 19 16.25 14.94 29.99
C VAL A 19 14.99 14.32 29.40
N SER A 20 13.82 14.61 29.97
CA SER A 20 12.53 14.14 29.45
C SER A 20 12.23 14.71 28.07
N CYS A 21 12.46 16.00 27.85
CA CYS A 21 12.26 16.64 26.54
C CYS A 21 13.18 16.05 25.47
N VAL A 22 14.45 15.84 25.80
CA VAL A 22 15.44 15.24 24.87
C VAL A 22 15.03 13.80 24.53
N SER A 23 14.62 13.01 25.52
CA SER A 23 14.13 11.64 25.31
C SER A 23 12.89 11.61 24.43
N CYS A 24 11.93 12.50 24.63
CA CYS A 24 10.77 12.66 23.77
C CYS A 24 11.16 13.01 22.35
N TYR A 25 12.05 13.97 22.15
CA TYR A 25 12.55 14.38 20.83
C TYR A 25 13.08 13.18 20.05
N PHE A 26 14.01 12.42 20.61
CA PHE A 26 14.56 11.23 19.95
C PHE A 26 13.50 10.16 19.71
N SER A 27 12.63 9.90 20.68
CA SER A 27 11.58 8.89 20.54
C SER A 27 10.63 9.18 19.40
N TYR A 28 10.18 10.44 19.26
CA TYR A 28 9.24 10.82 18.19
C TYR A 28 9.90 10.85 16.81
N ASN A 29 11.13 11.35 16.70
CA ASN A 29 11.87 11.32 15.45
C ASN A 29 12.19 9.89 15.00
N ASN A 30 12.60 9.00 15.90
CA ASN A 30 12.84 7.60 15.59
C ASN A 30 11.57 6.88 15.11
N LYS A 31 10.41 7.19 15.70
CA LYS A 31 9.11 6.62 15.24
C LYS A 31 8.75 7.14 13.85
N GLU A 32 9.00 8.40 13.58
CA GLU A 32 8.76 9.01 12.26
C GLU A 32 9.60 8.31 11.19
N VAL A 33 10.91 8.18 11.41
CA VAL A 33 11.83 7.47 10.52
C VAL A 33 11.39 6.02 10.32
N ALA A 34 11.04 5.31 11.40
CA ALA A 34 10.59 3.93 11.31
C ALA A 34 9.32 3.78 10.46
N LEU A 35 8.38 4.73 10.50
CA LEU A 35 7.19 4.71 9.66
C LEU A 35 7.52 4.97 8.18
N ARG A 36 8.50 5.81 7.87
CA ARG A 36 8.97 6.01 6.49
C ARG A 36 9.64 4.75 5.93
N GLU A 37 10.52 4.13 6.71
CA GLU A 37 11.15 2.87 6.33
C GLU A 37 10.11 1.75 6.11
N GLN A 38 9.09 1.69 6.96
CA GLN A 38 7.97 0.75 6.78
C GLN A 38 7.18 1.04 5.50
N ALA A 39 6.96 2.32 5.16
CA ALA A 39 6.29 2.70 3.93
C ALA A 39 7.09 2.31 2.69
N GLU A 40 8.39 2.51 2.72
CA GLU A 40 9.28 2.13 1.61
C GLU A 40 9.33 0.60 1.44
N ALA A 41 9.47 -0.14 2.52
CA ALA A 41 9.41 -1.60 2.49
C ALA A 41 8.05 -2.11 1.98
N GLN A 42 6.95 -1.43 2.33
CA GLN A 42 5.61 -1.80 1.86
C GLN A 42 5.41 -1.45 0.38
N ARG A 43 6.01 -0.37 -0.12
CA ARG A 43 6.04 -0.04 -1.55
C ARG A 43 6.71 -1.15 -2.36
N GLY A 44 7.87 -1.61 -1.90
CA GLY A 44 8.55 -2.74 -2.52
C GLY A 44 7.71 -4.04 -2.55
N LYS A 45 6.87 -4.28 -1.54
CA LYS A 45 5.91 -5.41 -1.58
C LYS A 45 4.84 -5.25 -2.65
N VAL A 46 4.30 -4.04 -2.81
CA VAL A 46 3.30 -3.76 -3.88
C VAL A 46 3.91 -3.99 -5.26
N GLU A 47 5.14 -3.53 -5.47
CA GLU A 47 5.89 -3.77 -6.72
C GLU A 47 6.17 -5.26 -6.93
N GLY A 48 6.56 -5.97 -5.87
CA GLY A 48 6.81 -7.41 -5.92
C GLY A 48 5.59 -8.24 -6.32
N ILE A 49 4.38 -7.80 -5.99
CA ILE A 49 3.13 -8.46 -6.40
C ILE A 49 2.93 -8.33 -7.92
N HIS A 50 3.24 -7.17 -8.51
CA HIS A 50 3.20 -7.00 -9.96
C HIS A 50 4.11 -8.02 -10.67
N ASP A 51 5.35 -8.17 -10.19
CA ASP A 51 6.28 -9.15 -10.73
C ASP A 51 5.84 -10.60 -10.50
N ALA A 52 5.22 -10.89 -9.36
CA ALA A 52 4.66 -12.21 -9.07
C ALA A 52 3.54 -12.58 -10.04
N MET A 53 2.62 -11.65 -10.31
CA MET A 53 1.55 -11.87 -11.30
C MET A 53 2.09 -12.11 -12.70
N TRP A 54 3.09 -11.33 -13.13
CA TRP A 54 3.76 -11.57 -14.40
C TRP A 54 4.37 -12.99 -14.48
N LYS A 55 5.09 -13.41 -13.42
CA LYS A 55 5.68 -14.75 -13.36
C LYS A 55 4.64 -15.87 -13.45
N ILE A 56 3.50 -15.71 -12.76
CA ILE A 56 2.39 -16.67 -12.81
C ILE A 56 1.90 -16.81 -14.26
N ILE A 57 1.62 -15.70 -14.93
CA ILE A 57 1.12 -15.70 -16.30
C ILE A 57 2.17 -16.27 -17.26
N SER A 58 3.41 -15.80 -17.17
CA SER A 58 4.50 -16.27 -18.03
C SER A 58 4.76 -17.77 -17.88
N GLN A 59 4.70 -18.30 -16.67
CA GLN A 59 4.97 -19.71 -16.40
C GLN A 59 3.78 -20.62 -16.67
N LYS A 60 2.58 -20.24 -16.19
CA LYS A 60 1.38 -21.08 -16.32
C LYS A 60 0.74 -20.97 -17.71
N ALA A 61 0.70 -19.77 -18.28
CA ALA A 61 0.15 -19.56 -19.62
C ALA A 61 1.23 -19.59 -20.73
N GLN A 62 2.50 -19.83 -20.40
CA GLN A 62 3.61 -19.90 -21.33
C GLN A 62 3.72 -18.69 -22.28
N VAL A 63 3.41 -17.52 -21.76
CA VAL A 63 3.50 -16.25 -22.49
C VAL A 63 4.95 -15.78 -22.55
N SER A 64 5.42 -15.42 -23.76
CA SER A 64 6.79 -14.92 -23.97
C SER A 64 7.07 -13.61 -23.25
N GLN A 65 8.34 -13.40 -22.90
CA GLN A 65 8.81 -12.15 -22.28
C GLN A 65 8.58 -10.90 -23.16
N ASP A 66 8.45 -11.07 -24.46
CA ASP A 66 8.17 -9.99 -25.41
C ASP A 66 6.81 -9.30 -25.14
N TYR A 67 5.89 -10.03 -24.48
CA TYR A 67 4.58 -9.52 -24.13
C TYR A 67 4.51 -8.80 -22.76
N ARG A 68 5.64 -8.65 -22.04
CA ARG A 68 5.65 -8.01 -20.72
C ARG A 68 5.11 -6.57 -20.76
N ALA A 69 5.52 -5.77 -21.73
CA ALA A 69 5.02 -4.39 -21.87
C ALA A 69 3.51 -4.34 -22.16
N SER A 70 3.00 -5.33 -22.89
CA SER A 70 1.56 -5.49 -23.13
C SER A 70 0.82 -5.89 -21.86
N PHE A 71 1.42 -6.75 -21.01
CA PHE A 71 0.89 -7.08 -19.70
C PHE A 71 0.77 -5.83 -18.80
N ASP A 72 1.79 -4.99 -18.76
CA ASP A 72 1.78 -3.75 -17.96
C ASP A 72 0.59 -2.87 -18.30
N SER A 73 0.18 -2.83 -19.57
CA SER A 73 -0.98 -2.06 -20.02
C SER A 73 -2.32 -2.60 -19.48
N ILE A 74 -2.43 -3.90 -19.27
CA ILE A 74 -3.66 -4.54 -18.76
C ILE A 74 -3.63 -4.80 -17.26
N TYR A 75 -2.46 -4.70 -16.62
CA TYR A 75 -2.27 -5.01 -15.20
C TYR A 75 -3.24 -4.27 -14.28
N THR A 76 -3.41 -2.96 -14.53
CA THR A 76 -4.34 -2.14 -13.72
C THR A 76 -5.77 -2.65 -13.83
N HIS A 77 -6.19 -3.13 -14.99
CA HIS A 77 -7.51 -3.73 -15.19
C HIS A 77 -7.62 -5.09 -14.49
N ILE A 78 -6.55 -5.89 -14.51
CA ILE A 78 -6.52 -7.19 -13.83
C ILE A 78 -6.60 -6.99 -12.32
N ILE A 79 -5.77 -6.08 -11.74
CA ILE A 79 -5.64 -5.92 -10.29
C ILE A 79 -6.84 -5.19 -9.67
N ALA A 80 -7.39 -4.21 -10.38
CA ALA A 80 -8.50 -3.38 -9.93
C ALA A 80 -9.85 -3.77 -10.54
N GLY A 81 -9.83 -4.69 -11.51
CA GLY A 81 -10.99 -5.02 -12.34
C GLY A 81 -12.10 -5.79 -11.61
N ARG A 82 -13.32 -5.54 -12.06
CA ARG A 82 -14.47 -6.42 -11.82
C ARG A 82 -14.38 -7.64 -12.72
N TYR A 83 -14.64 -8.80 -12.17
CA TYR A 83 -14.52 -10.09 -12.84
C TYR A 83 -15.28 -10.22 -14.17
N SER A 84 -16.44 -9.58 -14.29
CA SER A 84 -17.32 -9.77 -15.46
C SER A 84 -16.80 -9.20 -16.79
N GLN A 85 -15.87 -8.24 -16.74
CA GLN A 85 -15.23 -7.69 -17.95
C GLN A 85 -13.73 -8.02 -18.05
N GLY A 86 -13.08 -8.30 -16.91
CA GLY A 86 -11.63 -8.54 -16.82
C GLY A 86 -11.23 -9.95 -17.26
N ASP A 87 -12.03 -10.96 -16.95
CA ASP A 87 -11.68 -12.36 -17.22
C ASP A 87 -11.63 -12.65 -18.71
N GLY A 88 -12.59 -12.14 -19.47
CA GLY A 88 -12.60 -12.26 -20.93
C GLY A 88 -11.43 -11.55 -21.60
N ALA A 89 -11.04 -10.39 -21.09
CA ALA A 89 -9.91 -9.62 -21.62
C ALA A 89 -8.58 -10.32 -21.37
N LEU A 90 -8.39 -10.89 -20.16
CA LEU A 90 -7.18 -11.64 -19.84
C LEU A 90 -7.08 -12.93 -20.64
N MET A 91 -8.19 -13.69 -20.76
CA MET A 91 -8.22 -14.91 -21.58
C MET A 91 -7.90 -14.59 -23.05
N LYS A 92 -8.52 -13.55 -23.60
CA LYS A 92 -8.24 -13.08 -24.96
C LYS A 92 -6.79 -12.72 -25.13
N TRP A 93 -6.22 -11.94 -24.21
CA TRP A 93 -4.81 -11.55 -24.24
C TRP A 93 -3.87 -12.76 -24.15
N ILE A 94 -4.16 -13.75 -23.28
CA ILE A 94 -3.36 -14.97 -23.15
C ILE A 94 -3.39 -15.76 -24.47
N THR A 95 -4.56 -15.96 -25.08
CA THR A 95 -4.68 -16.70 -26.34
C THR A 95 -4.07 -15.96 -27.54
N GLU A 96 -4.10 -14.64 -27.55
CA GLU A 96 -3.38 -13.83 -28.55
C GLU A 96 -1.87 -13.93 -28.37
N SER A 97 -1.38 -13.95 -27.11
CA SER A 97 0.04 -14.04 -26.78
C SER A 97 0.61 -15.47 -26.89
N ASN A 98 -0.23 -16.47 -26.71
CA ASN A 98 0.09 -17.90 -26.89
C ASN A 98 -1.10 -18.64 -27.50
N PRO A 99 -1.17 -18.77 -28.84
CA PRO A 99 -2.26 -19.49 -29.51
C PRO A 99 -2.34 -20.98 -29.15
N ASN A 100 -1.28 -21.56 -28.63
CA ASN A 100 -1.22 -22.98 -28.21
C ASN A 100 -1.53 -23.17 -26.73
N PHE A 101 -2.01 -22.13 -26.04
CA PHE A 101 -2.38 -22.21 -24.63
C PHE A 101 -3.51 -23.21 -24.40
N ASP A 102 -3.29 -24.16 -23.50
CA ASP A 102 -4.33 -25.09 -23.07
C ASP A 102 -5.36 -24.37 -22.17
N THR A 103 -6.53 -24.12 -22.73
CA THR A 103 -7.61 -23.39 -22.06
C THR A 103 -8.12 -24.10 -20.81
N SER A 104 -7.85 -25.41 -20.63
CA SER A 104 -8.18 -26.13 -19.39
C SER A 104 -7.40 -25.62 -18.18
N LEU A 105 -6.21 -25.04 -18.40
CA LEU A 105 -5.35 -24.46 -17.36
C LEU A 105 -5.77 -23.03 -16.97
N TYR A 106 -6.73 -22.43 -17.67
CA TYR A 106 -7.12 -21.05 -17.42
C TYR A 106 -7.63 -20.83 -16.00
N LYS A 107 -8.39 -21.80 -15.47
CA LYS A 107 -8.85 -21.72 -14.08
C LYS A 107 -7.70 -21.67 -13.09
N ASP A 108 -6.66 -22.47 -13.27
CA ASP A 108 -5.49 -22.48 -12.39
C ASP A 108 -4.71 -21.17 -12.46
N VAL A 109 -4.69 -20.51 -13.62
CA VAL A 109 -4.12 -19.18 -13.79
C VAL A 109 -4.95 -18.15 -13.02
N MET A 110 -6.28 -18.21 -13.18
CA MET A 110 -7.20 -17.27 -12.50
C MET A 110 -7.18 -17.42 -10.99
N ASP A 111 -7.18 -18.63 -10.45
CA ASP A 111 -7.10 -18.87 -9.01
C ASP A 111 -5.80 -18.32 -8.41
N ALA A 112 -4.69 -18.46 -9.13
CA ALA A 112 -3.41 -17.89 -8.71
C ALA A 112 -3.40 -16.35 -8.77
N ILE A 113 -3.99 -15.75 -9.81
CA ILE A 113 -4.12 -14.30 -9.93
C ILE A 113 -5.02 -13.74 -8.82
N GLU A 114 -6.11 -14.45 -8.47
CA GLU A 114 -6.99 -14.02 -7.38
C GLU A 114 -6.26 -13.98 -6.02
N SER A 115 -5.41 -14.97 -5.77
CA SER A 115 -4.54 -14.96 -4.60
C SER A 115 -3.67 -13.71 -4.57
N GLU A 116 -3.02 -13.35 -5.69
CA GLU A 116 -2.16 -12.17 -5.77
C GLU A 116 -2.97 -10.86 -5.68
N ARG A 117 -4.19 -10.82 -6.20
CA ARG A 117 -5.10 -9.65 -6.02
C ARG A 117 -5.45 -9.45 -4.55
N THR A 118 -5.66 -10.53 -3.81
CA THR A 118 -5.91 -10.47 -2.37
C THR A 118 -4.68 -9.96 -1.63
N ASN A 119 -3.49 -10.47 -1.97
CA ASN A 119 -2.22 -9.99 -1.44
C ASN A 119 -2.00 -8.50 -1.73
N PHE A 120 -2.32 -8.07 -2.96
CA PHE A 120 -2.23 -6.67 -3.36
C PHE A 120 -3.16 -5.77 -2.54
N ARG A 121 -4.43 -6.18 -2.36
CA ARG A 121 -5.38 -5.44 -1.53
C ARG A 121 -4.86 -5.26 -0.10
N HIS A 122 -4.39 -6.33 0.54
CA HIS A 122 -3.82 -6.26 1.87
C HIS A 122 -2.56 -5.39 1.92
N ALA A 123 -1.73 -5.43 0.88
CA ALA A 123 -0.55 -4.57 0.79
C ALA A 123 -0.95 -3.08 0.68
N GLN A 124 -1.97 -2.75 -0.10
CA GLN A 124 -2.49 -1.38 -0.17
C GLN A 124 -3.10 -0.92 1.17
N GLU A 125 -3.94 -1.74 1.79
CA GLU A 125 -4.53 -1.46 3.11
C GLU A 125 -3.44 -1.15 4.14
N ARG A 126 -2.40 -1.97 4.17
CA ARG A 126 -1.26 -1.75 5.07
C ARG A 126 -0.54 -0.44 4.78
N MET A 127 -0.35 -0.08 3.51
CA MET A 127 0.28 1.18 3.11
C MET A 127 -0.55 2.39 3.53
N ILE A 128 -1.88 2.32 3.38
CA ILE A 128 -2.81 3.36 3.84
C ILE A 128 -2.73 3.52 5.37
N ASP A 129 -2.64 2.42 6.10
CA ASP A 129 -2.49 2.44 7.57
C ASP A 129 -1.18 3.09 8.01
N ILE A 130 -0.07 2.77 7.37
CA ILE A 130 1.24 3.40 7.65
C ILE A 130 1.16 4.91 7.40
N LYS A 131 0.61 5.32 6.24
CA LYS A 131 0.40 6.73 5.92
C LYS A 131 -0.46 7.43 6.98
N ARG A 132 -1.55 6.81 7.41
CA ARG A 132 -2.43 7.34 8.45
C ARG A 132 -1.70 7.48 9.80
N GLN A 133 -0.94 6.45 10.21
CA GLN A 133 -0.17 6.47 11.46
C GLN A 133 0.88 7.58 11.44
N HIS A 134 1.61 7.73 10.32
CA HIS A 134 2.57 8.80 10.13
C HIS A 134 1.91 10.19 10.20
N SER A 135 0.81 10.39 9.47
CA SER A 135 0.06 11.65 9.50
C SER A 135 -0.45 11.98 10.91
N THR A 136 -0.96 10.99 11.64
CA THR A 136 -1.40 11.16 13.02
C THR A 136 -0.22 11.55 13.91
N LEU A 137 0.90 10.84 13.82
CA LEU A 137 2.11 11.11 14.61
C LEU A 137 2.61 12.55 14.40
N CYS A 138 2.60 13.05 13.16
CA CYS A 138 3.07 14.39 12.83
C CYS A 138 2.08 15.51 13.19
N LYS A 139 0.78 15.22 13.19
CA LYS A 139 -0.29 16.23 13.36
C LYS A 139 -0.80 16.34 14.80
N THR A 140 -0.58 15.33 15.64
CA THR A 140 -1.03 15.31 17.04
C THR A 140 0.07 15.70 18.03
N TYR A 141 -0.34 16.24 19.16
CA TYR A 141 0.57 16.52 20.27
C TYR A 141 0.92 15.24 21.04
N PRO A 142 2.15 15.10 21.55
CA PRO A 142 3.26 16.04 21.46
C PRO A 142 4.11 15.88 20.19
N GLY A 143 3.83 14.94 19.29
CA GLY A 143 4.60 14.65 18.08
C GLY A 143 4.85 15.91 17.23
N LYS A 144 3.82 16.74 17.05
CA LYS A 144 3.90 18.00 16.32
C LYS A 144 5.02 18.96 16.80
N TRP A 145 5.42 18.87 18.07
CA TRP A 145 6.48 19.71 18.62
C TRP A 145 7.87 19.12 18.46
N PHE A 146 7.96 17.79 18.41
CA PHE A 146 9.26 17.10 18.47
C PHE A 146 9.72 16.58 17.12
N ILE A 147 8.81 16.38 16.16
CA ILE A 147 9.18 15.83 14.85
C ILE A 147 9.71 16.93 13.94
N SER A 148 10.93 16.72 13.43
CA SER A 148 11.61 17.68 12.55
C SER A 148 11.12 17.58 11.09
N ASN A 149 10.82 16.35 10.63
CA ASN A 149 10.33 16.12 9.27
C ASN A 149 8.84 15.74 9.29
N THR A 150 7.98 16.68 8.92
CA THR A 150 6.52 16.51 8.87
C THR A 150 5.97 16.30 7.45
N SER A 151 6.85 16.14 6.44
CA SER A 151 6.41 15.90 5.06
C SER A 151 5.58 14.61 4.97
N GLU A 152 4.45 14.68 4.28
CA GLU A 152 3.55 13.52 4.16
C GLU A 152 4.19 12.41 3.31
N ILE A 153 3.88 11.16 3.66
CA ILE A 153 4.23 10.00 2.84
C ILE A 153 3.30 10.00 1.63
N GLU A 154 3.89 10.17 0.44
CA GLU A 154 3.13 10.13 -0.82
C GLU A 154 2.83 8.68 -1.19
N TYR A 155 1.55 8.39 -1.40
CA TYR A 155 1.07 7.12 -1.91
C TYR A 155 -0.26 7.31 -2.62
N THR A 156 -0.32 6.85 -3.86
CA THR A 156 -1.55 6.84 -4.67
C THR A 156 -2.15 5.44 -4.67
N VAL A 157 -3.37 5.32 -4.20
CA VAL A 157 -4.12 4.06 -4.20
C VAL A 157 -4.45 3.67 -5.64
N ILE A 158 -4.08 2.45 -6.03
CA ILE A 158 -4.47 1.87 -7.31
C ILE A 158 -5.89 1.35 -7.17
N SER A 159 -6.81 1.93 -7.91
CA SER A 159 -8.21 1.55 -7.95
C SER A 159 -8.75 1.67 -9.38
N SER A 160 -9.83 0.95 -9.71
CA SER A 160 -10.46 1.06 -11.02
C SER A 160 -11.04 2.46 -11.24
N SER A 161 -11.16 2.89 -12.51
CA SER A 161 -11.84 4.12 -12.87
C SER A 161 -13.28 4.15 -12.36
N TYR A 162 -13.96 3.00 -12.45
CA TYR A 162 -15.31 2.82 -11.95
C TYR A 162 -15.41 3.02 -10.42
N SER A 163 -14.51 2.43 -9.63
CA SER A 163 -14.49 2.65 -8.18
C SER A 163 -14.28 4.13 -7.83
N LYS A 164 -13.47 4.85 -8.61
CA LYS A 164 -13.28 6.30 -8.44
C LYS A 164 -14.56 7.07 -8.76
N GLU A 165 -15.27 6.70 -9.83
CA GLU A 165 -16.52 7.31 -10.24
C GLU A 165 -17.62 7.10 -9.19
N VAL A 166 -17.82 5.86 -8.71
CA VAL A 166 -18.77 5.55 -7.64
C VAL A 166 -18.47 6.34 -6.37
N MET A 167 -17.20 6.46 -6.00
CA MET A 167 -16.80 7.23 -4.81
C MET A 167 -17.01 8.75 -4.97
N GLN A 168 -16.98 9.25 -6.21
CA GLN A 168 -17.23 10.67 -6.50
C GLN A 168 -18.73 10.98 -6.62
N THR A 169 -19.50 10.09 -7.25
CA THR A 169 -20.93 10.29 -7.50
C THR A 169 -21.82 9.81 -6.36
N GLY A 170 -21.31 8.88 -5.52
CA GLY A 170 -22.09 8.23 -4.47
C GLY A 170 -23.17 7.26 -5.01
N THR A 171 -23.17 6.99 -6.31
CA THR A 171 -24.12 6.08 -6.97
C THR A 171 -23.39 4.86 -7.52
N ASP A 172 -23.86 3.66 -7.15
CA ASP A 172 -23.44 2.39 -7.75
C ASP A 172 -24.50 1.94 -8.75
N ASP A 173 -24.08 1.40 -9.90
CA ASP A 173 -25.01 0.81 -10.86
C ASP A 173 -25.53 -0.54 -10.33
N ASN A 174 -26.82 -0.76 -10.52
CA ASN A 174 -27.44 -2.04 -10.21
C ASN A 174 -26.89 -3.12 -11.17
N VAL A 175 -25.94 -3.92 -10.66
CA VAL A 175 -25.43 -5.08 -11.40
C VAL A 175 -26.53 -6.14 -11.42
N THR A 176 -27.18 -6.30 -12.56
CA THR A 176 -28.06 -7.47 -12.81
C THR A 176 -27.19 -8.70 -13.03
N LEU A 177 -27.18 -9.62 -12.08
CA LEU A 177 -26.39 -10.85 -12.14
C LEU A 177 -26.93 -11.87 -13.17
N TYR A 178 -28.13 -11.66 -13.70
CA TYR A 178 -28.77 -12.52 -14.69
C TYR A 178 -29.41 -11.68 -15.79
N LYS A 179 -29.06 -12.01 -17.01
CA LYS A 179 -29.79 -11.66 -18.23
C LYS A 179 -30.22 -12.93 -18.90
#